data_6c80df66c8ab6f547354b4e74fe6dc64
#
_entry.id   6c80df66c8ab6f547354b4e74fe6dc64
#
_cell.length_a   1.000
_cell.length_b   1.000
_cell.length_c   1.000
_cell.angle_alpha   90.00
_cell.angle_beta   90.00
_cell.angle_gamma   90.00
#
_symmetry.space_group_name_H-M   'P 1'
#
loop_
_entity.id
_entity.type
_entity.pdbx_description
1 polymer ?
#
loop_
_entity_poly.entity_id
_entity_poly.type
_entity_poly.pdbx_seq_one_letter_code
_entity_poly.pdbx_strand_id
1 'polypeptide(L)'
;MDDMRKIVLLGLMALVGTMGAQAQLLYKISGNGLTKPSYIVGTYHLAPASFADSIPGLRAAFDATEQVCGEVDMLETLKPENSAKMQESMVLPEGKTISSLLDKNQMERLNALLRELMGMDMNNEALAKQLDQLAPMVLETQLTLLVYMKNIEGLNPYDLIDTYFQREATKTGKAIKGFETSDFQMEILYGAPLEEQVKGLMCFVDHYQEAVEMADFITAAYFAQDLEQLEELNLEEQEGSCASNPEDNEKLLYGRNANWVKAMPGIMKEKATFFAVGAFHLCGERGVLKMLEAEGYKIEAVKK
;
A
#
# COMPACT_ATOMS: atom_id res chain seq x y z
N MET A 1 -7.91 65.33 -23.01
CA MET A 1 -6.81 65.16 -23.42
C MET A 1 -6.18 64.59 -22.23
N ASP A 2 -6.24 63.30 -22.14
CA ASP A 2 -6.29 62.57 -20.90
C ASP A 2 -4.97 62.07 -20.45
N ASP A 3 -4.67 62.48 -19.28
CA ASP A 3 -3.46 62.12 -18.56
C ASP A 3 -3.76 60.86 -17.73
N MET A 4 -3.41 59.71 -18.26
CA MET A 4 -3.56 58.49 -17.50
C MET A 4 -2.37 58.27 -16.57
N ARG A 5 -2.55 58.68 -15.35
CA ARG A 5 -1.60 58.48 -14.26
C ARG A 5 -1.33 56.98 -14.05
N LYS A 6 -0.16 56.54 -14.42
CA LYS A 6 0.38 55.24 -14.06
C LYS A 6 0.65 55.20 -12.57
N ILE A 7 -0.26 54.61 -11.85
CA ILE A 7 -0.01 54.21 -10.46
C ILE A 7 0.86 52.97 -10.51
N VAL A 8 2.16 53.15 -10.25
CA VAL A 8 3.09 52.06 -9.97
C VAL A 8 2.81 51.61 -8.53
N LEU A 9 1.97 50.60 -8.38
CA LEU A 9 1.90 49.83 -7.13
C LEU A 9 3.13 48.94 -7.08
N LEU A 10 4.13 49.37 -6.32
CA LEU A 10 5.16 48.50 -5.78
C LEU A 10 4.50 47.59 -4.77
N GLY A 11 3.95 46.48 -5.27
CA GLY A 11 3.60 45.36 -4.41
C GLY A 11 4.89 44.77 -3.86
N LEU A 12 5.13 44.98 -2.59
CA LEU A 12 6.02 44.12 -1.79
C LEU A 12 5.45 42.71 -1.90
N MET A 13 5.95 41.89 -2.83
CA MET A 13 5.83 40.45 -2.73
C MET A 13 6.63 40.06 -1.48
N ALA A 14 5.94 39.95 -0.36
CA ALA A 14 6.42 39.09 0.73
C ALA A 14 6.59 37.71 0.08
N LEU A 15 7.82 37.33 -0.18
CA LEU A 15 8.19 35.94 -0.33
C LEU A 15 7.87 35.29 1.03
N VAL A 16 6.62 34.92 1.24
CA VAL A 16 6.30 33.81 2.11
C VAL A 16 6.89 32.63 1.34
N GLY A 17 8.14 32.29 1.69
CA GLY A 17 8.69 31.02 1.31
C GLY A 17 7.70 29.97 1.81
N THR A 18 6.88 29.49 0.92
CA THR A 18 6.31 28.17 1.08
C THR A 18 7.55 27.29 1.23
N MET A 19 7.88 26.93 2.47
CA MET A 19 8.67 25.75 2.72
C MET A 19 7.81 24.65 2.09
N GLY A 20 8.07 24.35 0.82
CA GLY A 20 7.46 23.24 0.13
C GLY A 20 7.61 22.06 1.09
N ALA A 21 6.53 21.44 1.45
CA ALA A 21 6.58 20.19 2.15
C ALA A 21 7.50 19.32 1.31
N GLN A 22 8.74 19.10 1.79
CA GLN A 22 9.66 18.24 1.04
C GLN A 22 9.04 16.87 1.07
N ALA A 23 8.68 16.38 -0.10
CA ALA A 23 8.19 15.04 -0.32
C ALA A 23 9.06 14.04 0.48
N GLN A 24 8.47 13.28 1.37
CA GLN A 24 9.19 12.39 2.29
C GLN A 24 8.35 11.15 2.59
N LEU A 25 8.99 10.00 2.54
CA LEU A 25 8.38 8.75 2.97
C LEU A 25 8.88 8.28 4.34
N LEU A 26 9.95 8.88 4.87
CA LEU A 26 10.60 8.49 6.12
C LEU A 26 10.42 9.55 7.20
N TYR A 27 9.93 9.14 8.36
CA TYR A 27 9.70 9.99 9.52
C TYR A 27 10.35 9.45 10.77
N LYS A 28 10.87 10.37 11.60
CA LYS A 28 11.39 10.10 12.94
C LYS A 28 10.29 10.33 13.96
N ILE A 29 10.13 9.38 14.87
CA ILE A 29 9.20 9.39 16.00
C ILE A 29 9.99 9.58 17.29
N SER A 30 9.72 10.64 18.04
CA SER A 30 10.44 10.96 19.29
C SER A 30 9.51 11.64 20.32
N GLY A 31 10.03 11.95 21.49
CA GLY A 31 9.23 12.54 22.56
C GLY A 31 8.42 11.52 23.34
N ASN A 32 7.39 11.97 24.05
CA ASN A 32 6.46 11.16 24.84
C ASN A 32 7.13 10.09 25.74
N GLY A 33 8.29 10.44 26.32
CA GLY A 33 9.05 9.56 27.23
C GLY A 33 9.93 8.49 26.55
N LEU A 34 10.06 8.50 25.23
CA LEU A 34 11.01 7.65 24.53
C LEU A 34 12.46 8.06 24.82
N THR A 35 13.29 7.10 25.17
CA THR A 35 14.74 7.32 25.41
C THR A 35 15.55 7.38 24.12
N LYS A 36 15.10 6.67 23.09
CA LYS A 36 15.67 6.65 21.73
C LYS A 36 14.54 6.89 20.73
N PRO A 37 14.81 7.55 19.61
CA PRO A 37 13.83 7.69 18.57
C PRO A 37 13.55 6.36 17.88
N SER A 38 12.34 6.20 17.36
CA SER A 38 11.95 5.21 16.38
C SER A 38 11.73 5.89 15.03
N TYR A 39 11.56 5.11 13.98
CA TYR A 39 11.36 5.63 12.63
C TYR A 39 10.23 4.86 11.94
N ILE A 40 9.55 5.52 11.01
CA ILE A 40 8.52 4.90 10.18
C ILE A 40 8.72 5.30 8.72
N VAL A 41 8.63 4.33 7.83
CA VAL A 41 8.71 4.54 6.37
C VAL A 41 7.45 4.01 5.70
N GLY A 42 6.95 4.78 4.73
CA GLY A 42 5.89 4.34 3.82
C GLY A 42 6.48 3.46 2.72
N THR A 43 5.91 2.28 2.50
CA THR A 43 6.27 1.34 1.43
C THR A 43 5.21 1.32 0.34
N TYR A 44 5.56 0.71 -0.79
CA TYR A 44 4.66 0.51 -1.92
C TYR A 44 4.94 -0.85 -2.56
N HIS A 45 3.91 -1.67 -2.68
CA HIS A 45 4.00 -3.07 -3.13
C HIS A 45 4.62 -3.27 -4.52
N LEU A 46 4.78 -2.20 -5.27
CA LEU A 46 5.37 -2.24 -6.63
C LEU A 46 6.72 -1.50 -6.69
N ALA A 47 7.21 -0.99 -5.57
CA ALA A 47 8.53 -0.36 -5.53
C ALA A 47 9.62 -1.42 -5.37
N PRO A 48 10.68 -1.40 -6.21
CA PRO A 48 11.81 -2.30 -6.06
C PRO A 48 12.58 -2.00 -4.76
N ALA A 49 13.16 -3.02 -4.17
CA ALA A 49 13.98 -2.88 -2.94
C ALA A 49 15.09 -1.84 -3.07
N SER A 50 15.66 -1.67 -4.29
CA SER A 50 16.68 -0.68 -4.58
C SER A 50 16.22 0.78 -4.38
N PHE A 51 14.92 1.04 -4.42
CA PHE A 51 14.39 2.36 -4.15
C PHE A 51 14.66 2.83 -2.72
N ALA A 52 14.88 1.92 -1.78
CA ALA A 52 15.30 2.23 -0.41
C ALA A 52 16.53 3.13 -0.36
N ASP A 53 17.46 2.99 -1.31
CA ASP A 53 18.67 3.84 -1.39
C ASP A 53 18.37 5.29 -1.85
N SER A 54 17.19 5.52 -2.44
CA SER A 54 16.72 6.83 -2.89
C SER A 54 15.99 7.62 -1.80
N ILE A 55 15.63 6.96 -0.68
CA ILE A 55 14.95 7.62 0.45
C ILE A 55 15.99 8.24 1.37
N PRO A 56 15.98 9.59 1.54
CA PRO A 56 16.98 10.28 2.32
C PRO A 56 17.06 9.80 3.78
N GLY A 57 18.26 9.51 4.26
CA GLY A 57 18.50 9.12 5.65
C GLY A 57 18.01 7.71 6.04
N LEU A 58 17.41 6.94 5.14
CA LEU A 58 16.77 5.67 5.45
C LEU A 58 17.76 4.66 6.06
N ARG A 59 18.93 4.49 5.47
CA ARG A 59 19.95 3.56 5.99
C ARG A 59 20.37 3.94 7.42
N ALA A 60 20.62 5.22 7.67
CA ALA A 60 20.99 5.69 9.01
C ALA A 60 19.87 5.51 10.03
N ALA A 61 18.62 5.75 9.62
CA ALA A 61 17.44 5.50 10.47
C ALA A 61 17.27 4.01 10.78
N PHE A 62 17.42 3.13 9.78
CA PHE A 62 17.39 1.69 9.97
C PHE A 62 18.48 1.23 10.94
N ASP A 63 19.74 1.68 10.74
CA ASP A 63 20.89 1.29 11.58
C ASP A 63 20.76 1.78 13.03
N ALA A 64 20.11 2.93 13.26
CA ALA A 64 19.87 3.50 14.58
C ALA A 64 18.80 2.74 15.40
N THR A 65 18.09 1.79 14.82
CA THR A 65 17.04 0.99 15.50
C THR A 65 17.51 -0.40 15.89
N GLU A 66 16.80 -1.03 16.83
CA GLU A 66 17.14 -2.33 17.41
C GLU A 66 16.21 -3.46 16.93
N GLN A 67 15.08 -3.09 16.36
CA GLN A 67 14.10 -4.03 15.79
C GLN A 67 13.38 -3.41 14.58
N VAL A 68 12.74 -4.27 13.79
CA VAL A 68 11.87 -3.91 12.69
C VAL A 68 10.44 -4.36 13.01
N CYS A 69 9.46 -3.52 12.68
CA CYS A 69 8.05 -3.90 12.74
C CYS A 69 7.39 -3.60 11.40
N GLY A 70 6.90 -4.63 10.74
CA GLY A 70 6.08 -4.52 9.54
C GLY A 70 4.60 -4.68 9.84
N GLU A 71 3.77 -4.67 8.82
CA GLU A 71 2.35 -5.01 8.95
C GLU A 71 2.18 -6.44 9.46
N VAL A 72 2.89 -7.39 8.87
CA VAL A 72 3.03 -8.77 9.34
C VAL A 72 4.48 -9.14 9.55
N ASP A 73 4.74 -10.16 10.35
CA ASP A 73 6.02 -10.83 10.41
C ASP A 73 6.12 -11.84 9.25
N MET A 74 6.94 -11.52 8.24
CA MET A 74 7.10 -12.35 7.05
C MET A 74 7.72 -13.72 7.36
N LEU A 75 8.55 -13.83 8.40
CA LEU A 75 9.12 -15.13 8.80
C LEU A 75 8.04 -16.04 9.39
N GLU A 76 7.11 -15.46 10.15
CA GLU A 76 5.94 -16.20 10.65
C GLU A 76 5.00 -16.60 9.50
N THR A 77 4.76 -15.69 8.55
CA THR A 77 3.90 -15.94 7.38
C THR A 77 4.43 -17.07 6.49
N LEU A 78 5.76 -17.19 6.36
CA LEU A 78 6.41 -18.22 5.55
C LEU A 78 6.50 -19.59 6.23
N LYS A 79 6.07 -19.75 7.47
CA LYS A 79 5.99 -21.06 8.10
C LYS A 79 4.99 -21.95 7.35
N PRO A 80 5.27 -23.27 7.21
CA PRO A 80 4.44 -24.17 6.41
C PRO A 80 2.95 -24.14 6.78
N GLU A 81 2.64 -24.08 8.06
CA GLU A 81 1.26 -24.01 8.57
C GLU A 81 0.53 -22.73 8.18
N ASN A 82 1.20 -21.56 8.23
CA ASN A 82 0.60 -20.29 7.86
C ASN A 82 0.50 -20.15 6.34
N SER A 83 1.53 -20.59 5.62
CA SER A 83 1.53 -20.63 4.16
C SER A 83 0.43 -21.54 3.59
N ALA A 84 0.16 -22.68 4.23
CA ALA A 84 -0.94 -23.57 3.84
C ALA A 84 -2.31 -22.91 4.03
N LYS A 85 -2.56 -22.27 5.18
CA LYS A 85 -3.79 -21.51 5.42
C LYS A 85 -3.98 -20.37 4.44
N MET A 86 -2.91 -19.64 4.14
CA MET A 86 -2.93 -18.58 3.14
C MET A 86 -3.36 -19.12 1.77
N GLN A 87 -2.79 -20.25 1.34
CA GLN A 87 -3.19 -20.88 0.09
C GLN A 87 -4.66 -21.33 0.10
N GLU A 88 -5.15 -21.85 1.23
CA GLU A 88 -6.55 -22.25 1.39
C GLU A 88 -7.50 -21.05 1.27
N SER A 89 -7.15 -19.89 1.83
CA SER A 89 -7.97 -18.68 1.72
C SER A 89 -7.98 -18.06 0.32
N MET A 90 -7.03 -18.42 -0.54
CA MET A 90 -6.91 -17.90 -1.90
C MET A 90 -7.74 -18.69 -2.94
N VAL A 91 -8.31 -19.83 -2.58
CA VAL A 91 -9.05 -20.67 -3.49
C VAL A 91 -10.54 -20.72 -3.15
N LEU A 92 -11.36 -20.98 -4.17
CA LEU A 92 -12.79 -21.15 -4.01
C LEU A 92 -13.11 -22.44 -3.23
N PRO A 93 -14.21 -22.47 -2.48
CA PRO A 93 -14.71 -23.69 -1.84
C PRO A 93 -14.95 -24.80 -2.87
N GLU A 94 -14.86 -26.05 -2.42
CA GLU A 94 -15.09 -27.23 -3.25
C GLU A 94 -16.42 -27.13 -4.05
N GLY A 95 -16.34 -27.45 -5.32
CA GLY A 95 -17.49 -27.41 -6.24
C GLY A 95 -17.82 -26.03 -6.80
N LYS A 96 -17.07 -24.99 -6.44
CA LYS A 96 -17.20 -23.65 -7.04
C LYS A 96 -15.99 -23.32 -7.91
N THR A 97 -16.25 -22.58 -8.97
CA THR A 97 -15.23 -22.09 -9.91
C THR A 97 -15.60 -20.67 -10.35
N ILE A 98 -14.66 -19.89 -10.83
CA ILE A 98 -14.93 -18.59 -11.48
C ILE A 98 -15.96 -18.78 -12.58
N SER A 99 -15.81 -19.82 -13.41
CA SER A 99 -16.76 -20.15 -14.49
C SER A 99 -18.18 -20.48 -13.98
N SER A 100 -18.32 -20.95 -12.74
CA SER A 100 -19.63 -21.24 -12.14
C SER A 100 -20.25 -20.03 -11.44
N LEU A 101 -19.45 -19.02 -11.09
CA LEU A 101 -19.89 -17.79 -10.40
C LEU A 101 -20.30 -16.70 -11.38
N LEU A 102 -19.66 -16.63 -12.56
CA LEU A 102 -19.92 -15.60 -13.56
C LEU A 102 -21.02 -16.03 -14.54
N ASP A 103 -21.88 -15.11 -14.90
CA ASP A 103 -22.78 -15.30 -16.03
C ASP A 103 -22.03 -15.24 -17.37
N LYS A 104 -22.74 -15.56 -18.45
CA LYS A 104 -22.13 -15.60 -19.79
C LYS A 104 -21.52 -14.25 -20.22
N ASN A 105 -22.20 -13.15 -19.92
CA ASN A 105 -21.75 -11.82 -20.30
C ASN A 105 -20.52 -11.40 -19.46
N GLN A 106 -20.55 -11.67 -18.17
CA GLN A 106 -19.41 -11.43 -17.27
C GLN A 106 -18.18 -12.22 -17.72
N MET A 107 -18.36 -13.51 -18.06
CA MET A 107 -17.28 -14.36 -18.56
C MET A 107 -16.72 -13.87 -19.91
N GLU A 108 -17.57 -13.38 -20.82
CA GLU A 108 -17.11 -12.78 -22.09
C GLU A 108 -16.24 -11.54 -21.87
N ARG A 109 -16.60 -10.68 -20.91
CA ARG A 109 -15.81 -9.49 -20.55
C ARG A 109 -14.49 -9.86 -19.89
N LEU A 110 -14.50 -10.77 -18.92
CA LEU A 110 -13.27 -11.30 -18.32
C LEU A 110 -12.35 -11.91 -19.38
N ASN A 111 -12.88 -12.71 -20.29
CA ASN A 111 -12.11 -13.31 -21.38
C ASN A 111 -11.55 -12.26 -22.34
N ALA A 112 -12.25 -11.16 -22.59
CA ALA A 112 -11.74 -10.05 -23.39
C ALA A 112 -10.52 -9.41 -22.71
N LEU A 113 -10.61 -9.11 -21.41
CA LEU A 113 -9.49 -8.57 -20.63
C LEU A 113 -8.29 -9.54 -20.58
N LEU A 114 -8.53 -10.83 -20.33
CA LEU A 114 -7.46 -11.84 -20.30
C LEU A 114 -6.74 -11.94 -21.65
N ARG A 115 -7.46 -11.88 -22.79
CA ARG A 115 -6.82 -11.84 -24.12
C ARG A 115 -5.94 -10.59 -24.29
N GLU A 116 -6.39 -9.45 -23.83
CA GLU A 116 -5.64 -8.20 -23.90
C GLU A 116 -4.37 -8.25 -23.04
N LEU A 117 -4.50 -8.74 -21.82
CA LEU A 117 -3.40 -8.77 -20.85
C LEU A 117 -2.41 -9.92 -21.10
N MET A 118 -2.90 -11.10 -21.49
CA MET A 118 -2.13 -12.35 -21.52
C MET A 118 -2.06 -13.00 -22.91
N GLY A 119 -2.83 -12.53 -23.88
CA GLY A 119 -2.94 -13.14 -25.21
C GLY A 119 -3.73 -14.45 -25.27
N MET A 120 -4.38 -14.85 -24.17
CA MET A 120 -5.20 -16.07 -24.04
C MET A 120 -6.35 -15.82 -23.05
N ASP A 121 -7.34 -16.72 -23.02
CA ASP A 121 -8.51 -16.59 -22.15
C ASP A 121 -8.89 -17.94 -21.51
N MET A 122 -10.00 -17.99 -20.78
CA MET A 122 -10.50 -19.18 -20.08
C MET A 122 -10.88 -20.36 -21.00
N ASN A 123 -10.89 -20.18 -22.33
CA ASN A 123 -11.01 -21.29 -23.27
C ASN A 123 -9.69 -22.07 -23.43
N ASN A 124 -8.57 -21.51 -22.96
CA ASN A 124 -7.31 -22.24 -22.86
C ASN A 124 -7.33 -23.11 -21.59
N GLU A 125 -7.27 -24.44 -21.76
CA GLU A 125 -7.40 -25.40 -20.65
C GLU A 125 -6.33 -25.20 -19.57
N ALA A 126 -5.10 -24.88 -19.94
CA ALA A 126 -4.00 -24.67 -18.98
C ALA A 126 -4.23 -23.41 -18.15
N LEU A 127 -4.70 -22.32 -18.77
CA LEU A 127 -5.03 -21.08 -18.06
C LEU A 127 -6.26 -21.26 -17.17
N ALA A 128 -7.34 -21.87 -17.71
CA ALA A 128 -8.54 -22.15 -16.94
C ALA A 128 -8.23 -22.97 -15.67
N LYS A 129 -7.39 -24.01 -15.78
CA LYS A 129 -6.99 -24.82 -14.64
C LYS A 129 -6.28 -23.99 -13.54
N GLN A 130 -5.58 -22.94 -13.90
CA GLN A 130 -4.88 -22.05 -12.94
C GLN A 130 -5.81 -21.03 -12.31
N LEU A 131 -6.69 -20.41 -13.11
CA LEU A 131 -7.50 -19.26 -12.67
C LEU A 131 -8.85 -19.66 -12.11
N ASP A 132 -9.46 -20.74 -12.59
CA ASP A 132 -10.85 -21.10 -12.30
C ASP A 132 -11.11 -21.51 -10.85
N GLN A 133 -10.06 -21.88 -10.12
CA GLN A 133 -10.12 -22.22 -8.70
C GLN A 133 -9.82 -21.06 -7.76
N LEU A 134 -9.37 -19.92 -8.28
CA LEU A 134 -9.05 -18.77 -7.44
C LEU A 134 -10.32 -18.09 -6.90
N ALA A 135 -10.25 -17.55 -5.70
CA ALA A 135 -11.29 -16.64 -5.23
C ALA A 135 -11.32 -15.39 -6.14
N PRO A 136 -12.51 -14.80 -6.42
CA PRO A 136 -12.60 -13.67 -7.36
C PRO A 136 -11.70 -12.49 -7.00
N MET A 137 -11.57 -12.15 -5.73
CA MET A 137 -10.70 -11.06 -5.26
C MET A 137 -9.21 -11.40 -5.40
N VAL A 138 -8.85 -12.69 -5.32
CA VAL A 138 -7.47 -13.13 -5.62
C VAL A 138 -7.18 -13.01 -7.11
N LEU A 139 -8.14 -13.38 -7.97
CA LEU A 139 -7.99 -13.19 -9.41
C LEU A 139 -7.87 -11.71 -9.76
N GLU A 140 -8.69 -10.84 -9.17
CA GLU A 140 -8.59 -9.39 -9.32
C GLU A 140 -7.19 -8.88 -8.93
N THR A 141 -6.69 -9.25 -7.74
CA THR A 141 -5.35 -8.90 -7.28
C THR A 141 -4.25 -9.34 -8.26
N GLN A 142 -4.37 -10.56 -8.82
CA GLN A 142 -3.39 -11.06 -9.81
C GLN A 142 -3.46 -10.29 -11.14
N LEU A 143 -4.67 -9.94 -11.59
CA LEU A 143 -4.84 -9.12 -12.79
C LEU A 143 -4.30 -7.70 -12.59
N THR A 144 -4.56 -7.10 -11.43
CA THR A 144 -4.00 -5.81 -11.04
C THR A 144 -2.46 -5.86 -11.07
N LEU A 145 -1.86 -6.84 -10.41
CA LEU A 145 -0.40 -7.00 -10.44
C LEU A 145 0.14 -7.18 -11.86
N LEU A 146 -0.56 -7.94 -12.71
CA LEU A 146 -0.17 -8.14 -14.11
C LEU A 146 -0.17 -6.83 -14.91
N VAL A 147 -1.19 -5.99 -14.69
CA VAL A 147 -1.28 -4.65 -15.28
C VAL A 147 -0.08 -3.81 -14.87
N TYR A 148 0.23 -3.76 -13.59
CA TYR A 148 1.38 -3.01 -13.07
C TYR A 148 2.71 -3.53 -13.60
N MET A 149 2.90 -4.85 -13.65
CA MET A 149 4.13 -5.46 -14.18
C MET A 149 4.39 -5.13 -15.65
N LYS A 150 3.33 -4.86 -16.42
CA LYS A 150 3.47 -4.40 -17.81
C LYS A 150 3.93 -2.94 -17.91
N ASN A 151 3.54 -2.12 -16.93
CA ASN A 151 3.78 -0.67 -16.97
C ASN A 151 5.10 -0.27 -16.27
N ILE A 152 5.62 -1.11 -15.35
CA ILE A 152 6.86 -0.82 -14.63
C ILE A 152 7.99 -1.69 -15.20
N GLU A 153 8.85 -1.07 -16.01
CA GLU A 153 10.00 -1.76 -16.62
C GLU A 153 10.96 -2.29 -15.53
N GLY A 154 11.28 -3.58 -15.64
CA GLY A 154 12.26 -4.21 -14.74
C GLY A 154 11.73 -4.54 -13.34
N LEU A 155 10.43 -4.44 -13.06
CA LEU A 155 9.85 -4.85 -11.79
C LEU A 155 10.13 -6.34 -11.53
N ASN A 156 10.77 -6.61 -10.39
CA ASN A 156 10.97 -7.98 -9.91
C ASN A 156 10.06 -8.21 -8.69
N PRO A 157 9.00 -9.01 -8.80
CA PRO A 157 8.05 -9.24 -7.70
C PRO A 157 8.66 -9.96 -6.48
N TYR A 158 9.88 -10.51 -6.62
CA TYR A 158 10.61 -11.15 -5.52
C TYR A 158 11.60 -10.21 -4.81
N ASP A 159 11.74 -8.97 -5.26
CA ASP A 159 12.67 -7.99 -4.69
C ASP A 159 12.02 -6.61 -4.49
N LEU A 160 10.98 -6.60 -3.66
CA LEU A 160 10.17 -5.43 -3.36
C LEU A 160 10.56 -4.80 -2.02
N ILE A 161 10.28 -3.51 -1.88
CA ILE A 161 10.65 -2.70 -0.70
C ILE A 161 9.95 -3.18 0.58
N ASP A 162 8.74 -3.75 0.48
CA ASP A 162 7.99 -4.26 1.64
C ASP A 162 8.75 -5.36 2.38
N THR A 163 9.37 -6.28 1.64
CA THR A 163 10.14 -7.38 2.22
C THR A 163 11.59 -7.02 2.53
N TYR A 164 12.07 -5.93 1.96
CA TYR A 164 13.47 -5.49 2.07
C TYR A 164 13.89 -5.30 3.52
N PHE A 165 13.12 -4.56 4.32
CA PHE A 165 13.50 -4.22 5.70
C PHE A 165 13.57 -5.45 6.61
N GLN A 166 12.69 -6.42 6.47
CA GLN A 166 12.73 -7.65 7.26
C GLN A 166 13.87 -8.57 6.81
N ARG A 167 14.19 -8.61 5.51
CA ARG A 167 15.40 -9.29 5.02
C ARG A 167 16.68 -8.67 5.57
N GLU A 168 16.78 -7.34 5.61
CA GLU A 168 17.93 -6.64 6.19
C GLU A 168 17.98 -6.83 7.72
N ALA A 169 16.83 -6.84 8.41
CA ALA A 169 16.75 -7.17 9.82
C ALA A 169 17.31 -8.56 10.12
N THR A 170 16.92 -9.56 9.31
CA THR A 170 17.45 -10.94 9.42
C THR A 170 18.97 -10.96 9.24
N LYS A 171 19.52 -10.27 8.23
CA LYS A 171 20.96 -10.21 7.98
C LYS A 171 21.74 -9.53 9.10
N THR A 172 21.13 -8.54 9.75
CA THR A 172 21.78 -7.76 10.83
C THR A 172 21.45 -8.25 12.24
N GLY A 173 20.65 -9.31 12.36
CA GLY A 173 20.25 -9.91 13.64
C GLY A 173 19.28 -9.04 14.45
N LYS A 174 18.57 -8.09 13.82
CA LYS A 174 17.50 -7.31 14.47
C LYS A 174 16.27 -8.20 14.66
N ALA A 175 15.55 -7.99 15.76
CA ALA A 175 14.26 -8.65 15.97
C ALA A 175 13.23 -8.16 14.94
N ILE A 176 12.34 -9.06 14.53
CA ILE A 176 11.24 -8.76 13.61
C ILE A 176 9.93 -8.91 14.38
N LYS A 177 8.99 -8.01 14.11
CA LYS A 177 7.62 -8.00 14.64
C LYS A 177 6.65 -7.68 13.52
N GLY A 178 5.41 -8.13 13.65
CA GLY A 178 4.27 -7.69 12.87
C GLY A 178 3.25 -7.00 13.78
N PHE A 179 2.53 -6.03 13.26
CA PHE A 179 1.35 -5.48 13.93
C PHE A 179 0.19 -6.48 13.93
N GLU A 180 0.11 -7.29 12.89
CA GLU A 180 -0.98 -8.18 12.58
C GLU A 180 -0.48 -9.59 12.28
N THR A 181 -1.40 -10.55 12.31
CA THR A 181 -1.14 -11.91 11.85
C THR A 181 -1.48 -12.04 10.37
N SER A 182 -0.87 -13.01 9.69
CA SER A 182 -1.24 -13.34 8.32
C SER A 182 -2.71 -13.78 8.19
N ASP A 183 -3.23 -14.55 9.16
CA ASP A 183 -4.63 -14.96 9.19
C ASP A 183 -5.57 -13.74 9.19
N PHE A 184 -5.25 -12.71 9.98
CA PHE A 184 -6.04 -11.47 10.02
C PHE A 184 -5.99 -10.73 8.67
N GLN A 185 -4.80 -10.61 8.05
CA GLN A 185 -4.70 -9.96 6.73
C GLN A 185 -5.44 -10.75 5.65
N MET A 186 -5.36 -12.08 5.65
CA MET A 186 -6.11 -12.89 4.70
C MET A 186 -7.63 -12.69 4.85
N GLU A 187 -8.11 -12.60 6.09
CA GLU A 187 -9.54 -12.35 6.36
C GLU A 187 -9.99 -10.99 5.83
N ILE A 188 -9.23 -9.91 6.07
CA ILE A 188 -9.63 -8.58 5.57
C ILE A 188 -9.47 -8.42 4.06
N LEU A 189 -8.51 -9.12 3.44
CA LEU A 189 -8.26 -9.03 2.00
C LEU A 189 -9.17 -9.95 1.18
N TYR A 190 -9.50 -11.15 1.67
CA TYR A 190 -10.18 -12.19 0.89
C TYR A 190 -11.41 -12.77 1.58
N GLY A 191 -11.74 -12.33 2.80
CA GLY A 191 -12.87 -12.87 3.58
C GLY A 191 -14.24 -12.29 3.22
N ALA A 192 -14.35 -11.40 2.25
CA ALA A 192 -15.62 -10.86 1.81
C ALA A 192 -16.53 -11.95 1.23
N PRO A 193 -17.88 -11.80 1.31
CA PRO A 193 -18.81 -12.72 0.66
C PRO A 193 -18.52 -12.87 -0.84
N LEU A 194 -18.66 -14.08 -1.40
CA LEU A 194 -18.35 -14.33 -2.82
C LEU A 194 -19.10 -13.42 -3.80
N GLU A 195 -20.32 -13.00 -3.46
CA GLU A 195 -21.08 -12.06 -4.28
C GLU A 195 -20.39 -10.69 -4.36
N GLU A 196 -19.85 -10.20 -3.23
CA GLU A 196 -19.11 -8.94 -3.20
C GLU A 196 -17.76 -9.08 -3.93
N GLN A 197 -17.07 -10.21 -3.77
CA GLN A 197 -15.83 -10.46 -4.51
C GLN A 197 -16.06 -10.51 -6.03
N VAL A 198 -17.17 -11.10 -6.49
CA VAL A 198 -17.54 -11.10 -7.91
C VAL A 198 -17.83 -9.68 -8.40
N LYS A 199 -18.51 -8.87 -7.60
CA LYS A 199 -18.75 -7.45 -7.95
C LYS A 199 -17.44 -6.68 -8.10
N GLY A 200 -16.49 -6.84 -7.16
CA GLY A 200 -15.17 -6.22 -7.22
C GLY A 200 -14.42 -6.62 -8.49
N LEU A 201 -14.27 -7.93 -8.72
CA LEU A 201 -13.65 -8.46 -9.93
C LEU A 201 -14.27 -7.89 -11.20
N MET A 202 -15.60 -7.86 -11.29
CA MET A 202 -16.26 -7.38 -12.50
C MET A 202 -16.18 -5.86 -12.65
N CYS A 203 -16.17 -5.12 -11.55
CA CYS A 203 -15.87 -3.69 -11.59
C CYS A 203 -14.46 -3.43 -12.13
N PHE A 204 -13.47 -4.12 -11.62
CA PHE A 204 -12.10 -4.03 -12.15
C PHE A 204 -12.05 -4.38 -13.64
N VAL A 205 -12.70 -5.47 -14.06
CA VAL A 205 -12.75 -5.88 -15.47
C VAL A 205 -13.35 -4.79 -16.37
N ASP A 206 -14.39 -4.11 -15.88
CA ASP A 206 -15.12 -3.10 -16.65
C ASP A 206 -14.38 -1.74 -16.69
N HIS A 207 -13.57 -1.45 -15.68
CA HIS A 207 -12.88 -0.16 -15.48
C HIS A 207 -11.36 -0.31 -15.38
N TYR A 208 -10.78 -1.40 -15.90
CA TYR A 208 -9.34 -1.68 -15.69
C TYR A 208 -8.42 -0.58 -16.24
N GLN A 209 -8.86 0.19 -17.25
CA GLN A 209 -8.07 1.31 -17.78
C GLN A 209 -7.99 2.46 -16.77
N GLU A 210 -9.07 2.76 -16.04
CA GLU A 210 -9.05 3.74 -14.95
C GLU A 210 -8.12 3.26 -13.83
N ALA A 211 -8.14 1.96 -13.51
CA ALA A 211 -7.24 1.37 -12.53
C ALA A 211 -5.76 1.49 -12.98
N VAL A 212 -5.46 1.32 -14.28
CA VAL A 212 -4.12 1.52 -14.84
C VAL A 212 -3.66 2.97 -14.65
N GLU A 213 -4.51 3.94 -15.05
CA GLU A 213 -4.20 5.38 -14.92
C GLU A 213 -3.97 5.77 -13.46
N MET A 214 -4.83 5.33 -12.54
CA MET A 214 -4.67 5.56 -11.10
C MET A 214 -3.35 4.97 -10.59
N ALA A 215 -3.02 3.78 -11.01
CA ALA A 215 -1.77 3.11 -10.69
C ALA A 215 -0.53 3.90 -11.13
N ASP A 216 -0.56 4.44 -12.33
CA ASP A 216 0.54 5.27 -12.84
C ASP A 216 0.70 6.54 -12.00
N PHE A 217 -0.40 7.21 -11.60
CA PHE A 217 -0.35 8.37 -10.71
C PHE A 217 0.18 8.02 -9.32
N ILE A 218 -0.31 6.94 -8.70
CA ILE A 218 0.18 6.47 -7.39
C ILE A 218 1.67 6.12 -7.47
N THR A 219 2.08 5.43 -8.52
CA THR A 219 3.48 5.08 -8.76
C THR A 219 4.35 6.33 -8.87
N ALA A 220 3.94 7.30 -9.67
CA ALA A 220 4.66 8.56 -9.84
C ALA A 220 4.77 9.35 -8.52
N ALA A 221 3.67 9.49 -7.77
CA ALA A 221 3.65 10.16 -6.49
C ALA A 221 4.56 9.46 -5.45
N TYR A 222 4.54 8.12 -5.42
CA TYR A 222 5.38 7.35 -4.52
C TYR A 222 6.88 7.53 -4.82
N PHE A 223 7.28 7.43 -6.10
CA PHE A 223 8.69 7.64 -6.47
C PHE A 223 9.13 9.10 -6.34
N ALA A 224 8.20 10.06 -6.42
CA ALA A 224 8.46 11.44 -6.05
C ALA A 224 8.54 11.63 -4.52
N GLN A 225 8.19 10.60 -3.72
CA GLN A 225 8.08 10.61 -2.26
C GLN A 225 7.05 11.63 -1.76
N ASP A 226 6.01 11.90 -2.54
CA ASP A 226 5.00 12.92 -2.28
C ASP A 226 3.80 12.33 -1.53
N LEU A 227 3.85 12.43 -0.19
CA LEU A 227 2.81 11.88 0.68
C LEU A 227 1.49 12.67 0.57
N GLU A 228 1.54 13.97 0.26
CA GLU A 228 0.36 14.81 0.07
C GLU A 228 -0.39 14.41 -1.21
N GLN A 229 0.34 14.20 -2.30
CA GLN A 229 -0.25 13.69 -3.53
C GLN A 229 -0.80 12.27 -3.37
N LEU A 230 -0.12 11.39 -2.61
CA LEU A 230 -0.64 10.06 -2.29
C LEU A 230 -1.95 10.12 -1.48
N GLU A 231 -2.09 11.10 -0.56
CA GLU A 231 -3.35 11.32 0.16
C GLU A 231 -4.48 11.72 -0.78
N GLU A 232 -4.23 12.67 -1.68
CA GLU A 232 -5.21 13.11 -2.68
C GLU A 232 -5.66 11.94 -3.57
N LEU A 233 -4.72 11.15 -4.09
CA LEU A 233 -5.02 9.98 -4.92
C LEU A 233 -5.80 8.90 -4.17
N ASN A 234 -5.49 8.66 -2.88
CA ASN A 234 -6.25 7.73 -2.05
C ASN A 234 -7.69 8.19 -1.83
N LEU A 235 -7.93 9.50 -1.73
CA LEU A 235 -9.28 10.05 -1.64
C LEU A 235 -10.03 9.93 -2.98
N GLU A 236 -9.37 10.18 -4.10
CA GLU A 236 -9.94 10.01 -5.45
C GLU A 236 -10.30 8.53 -5.71
N GLU A 237 -9.46 7.59 -5.31
CA GLU A 237 -9.72 6.15 -5.44
C GLU A 237 -10.98 5.75 -4.64
N GLN A 238 -11.21 6.34 -3.47
CA GLN A 238 -12.41 6.11 -2.66
C GLN A 238 -13.69 6.70 -3.27
N GLU A 239 -13.60 7.57 -4.26
CA GLU A 239 -14.72 8.15 -5.00
C GLU A 239 -14.84 7.62 -6.44
N GLY A 240 -13.91 6.78 -6.88
CA GLY A 240 -13.85 6.22 -8.24
C GLY A 240 -14.96 5.24 -8.60
N SER A 241 -14.95 4.77 -9.84
CA SER A 241 -15.97 3.85 -10.39
C SER A 241 -16.08 2.53 -9.62
N CYS A 242 -14.95 2.06 -9.08
CA CYS A 242 -14.85 0.83 -8.28
C CYS A 242 -14.55 1.11 -6.81
N ALA A 243 -14.97 2.27 -6.32
CA ALA A 243 -14.73 2.66 -4.94
C ALA A 243 -15.25 1.61 -3.95
N SER A 244 -14.40 1.28 -2.99
CA SER A 244 -14.78 0.47 -1.85
C SER A 244 -15.84 1.19 -1.02
N ASN A 245 -16.72 0.43 -0.38
CA ASN A 245 -17.65 1.06 0.55
C ASN A 245 -16.89 1.61 1.80
N PRO A 246 -17.48 2.56 2.55
CA PRO A 246 -16.80 3.13 3.72
C PRO A 246 -16.40 2.12 4.79
N GLU A 247 -17.10 0.98 4.90
CA GLU A 247 -16.78 -0.08 5.86
C GLU A 247 -15.52 -0.84 5.44
N ASP A 248 -15.29 -1.01 4.14
CA ASP A 248 -14.08 -1.65 3.64
C ASP A 248 -12.86 -0.75 3.84
N ASN A 249 -12.99 0.56 3.61
CA ASN A 249 -11.94 1.53 3.93
C ASN A 249 -11.63 1.55 5.43
N GLU A 250 -12.64 1.39 6.29
CA GLU A 250 -12.44 1.26 7.73
C GLU A 250 -11.64 -0.01 8.06
N LYS A 251 -11.95 -1.15 7.43
CA LYS A 251 -11.25 -2.42 7.66
C LYS A 251 -9.83 -2.41 7.09
N LEU A 252 -9.67 -1.92 5.86
CA LEU A 252 -8.41 -2.01 5.12
C LEU A 252 -7.38 -0.97 5.58
N LEU A 253 -7.81 0.20 6.05
CA LEU A 253 -6.92 1.31 6.35
C LEU A 253 -7.11 1.87 7.77
N TYR A 254 -8.22 2.51 8.04
CA TYR A 254 -8.37 3.37 9.23
C TYR A 254 -8.44 2.61 10.54
N GLY A 255 -9.15 1.48 10.58
CA GLY A 255 -9.23 0.62 11.76
C GLY A 255 -7.88 -0.02 12.09
N ARG A 256 -7.10 -0.38 11.07
CA ARG A 256 -5.73 -0.89 11.22
C ARG A 256 -4.82 0.19 11.80
N ASN A 257 -4.86 1.41 11.25
CA ASN A 257 -4.11 2.56 11.77
C ASN A 257 -4.38 2.77 13.27
N ALA A 258 -5.66 2.75 13.66
CA ALA A 258 -6.06 2.93 15.05
C ALA A 258 -5.51 1.82 15.97
N ASN A 259 -5.49 0.57 15.50
CA ASN A 259 -4.94 -0.55 16.24
C ASN A 259 -3.41 -0.46 16.34
N TRP A 260 -2.74 -0.10 15.27
CA TRP A 260 -1.28 0.04 15.25
C TRP A 260 -0.81 1.16 16.17
N VAL A 261 -1.45 2.33 16.12
CA VAL A 261 -1.13 3.47 17.00
C VAL A 261 -1.29 3.10 18.47
N LYS A 262 -2.27 2.27 18.84
CA LYS A 262 -2.40 1.74 20.22
C LYS A 262 -1.24 0.81 20.62
N ALA A 263 -0.71 0.03 19.68
CA ALA A 263 0.38 -0.91 19.94
C ALA A 263 1.76 -0.26 19.95
N MET A 264 1.97 0.77 19.10
CA MET A 264 3.28 1.42 18.88
C MET A 264 3.97 1.91 20.16
N PRO A 265 3.29 2.54 21.13
CA PRO A 265 3.92 2.98 22.38
C PRO A 265 4.62 1.84 23.14
N GLY A 266 3.98 0.68 23.22
CA GLY A 266 4.56 -0.51 23.86
C GLY A 266 5.80 -1.01 23.11
N ILE A 267 5.69 -1.11 21.79
CA ILE A 267 6.77 -1.56 20.91
C ILE A 267 7.97 -0.62 21.00
N MET A 268 7.76 0.70 20.93
CA MET A 268 8.83 1.72 20.97
C MET A 268 9.50 1.85 22.35
N LYS A 269 8.75 1.58 23.43
CA LYS A 269 9.32 1.56 24.80
C LYS A 269 10.20 0.34 25.03
N GLU A 270 9.89 -0.78 24.40
CA GLU A 270 10.71 -1.99 24.49
C GLU A 270 12.06 -1.79 23.79
N LYS A 271 12.04 -1.32 22.54
CA LYS A 271 13.24 -1.08 21.73
C LYS A 271 12.98 0.03 20.69
N ALA A 272 14.03 0.78 20.35
CA ALA A 272 13.98 1.67 19.19
C ALA A 272 13.63 0.86 17.94
N THR A 273 12.56 1.25 17.25
CA THR A 273 11.92 0.44 16.21
C THR A 273 11.91 1.14 14.86
N PHE A 274 12.22 0.41 13.81
CA PHE A 274 12.00 0.80 12.43
C PHE A 274 10.69 0.19 11.95
N PHE A 275 9.68 1.02 11.75
CA PHE A 275 8.38 0.61 11.21
C PHE A 275 8.39 0.73 9.68
N ALA A 276 7.88 -0.29 8.99
CA ALA A 276 7.71 -0.30 7.54
C ALA A 276 6.28 -0.73 7.21
N VAL A 277 5.48 0.19 6.71
CA VAL A 277 4.04 -0.02 6.41
C VAL A 277 3.68 0.67 5.11
N GLY A 278 2.60 0.24 4.46
CA GLY A 278 2.13 0.87 3.22
C GLY A 278 1.97 2.39 3.36
N ALA A 279 2.37 3.14 2.33
CA ALA A 279 2.43 4.60 2.38
C ALA A 279 1.07 5.26 2.67
N PHE A 280 -0.03 4.69 2.18
CA PHE A 280 -1.38 5.18 2.47
C PHE A 280 -1.74 5.16 3.96
N HIS A 281 -1.15 4.26 4.74
CA HIS A 281 -1.32 4.24 6.19
C HIS A 281 -0.73 5.48 6.89
N LEU A 282 0.18 6.20 6.24
CA LEU A 282 0.80 7.40 6.79
C LEU A 282 -0.01 8.68 6.55
N CYS A 283 -0.88 8.68 5.50
CA CYS A 283 -1.55 9.84 4.96
C CYS A 283 -2.77 10.29 5.78
N GLY A 284 -3.02 11.58 5.79
CA GLY A 284 -4.25 12.22 6.25
C GLY A 284 -4.45 12.26 7.76
N GLU A 285 -5.59 12.82 8.17
CA GLU A 285 -5.94 13.01 9.58
C GLU A 285 -6.09 11.68 10.36
N ARG A 286 -6.47 10.62 9.66
CA ARG A 286 -6.58 9.26 10.20
C ARG A 286 -5.37 8.39 9.90
N GLY A 287 -4.30 8.99 9.35
CA GLY A 287 -3.01 8.35 9.13
C GLY A 287 -2.21 8.20 10.43
N VAL A 288 -1.32 7.21 10.44
CA VAL A 288 -0.50 6.87 11.61
C VAL A 288 0.31 8.07 12.10
N LEU A 289 0.82 8.94 11.19
CA LEU A 289 1.63 10.10 11.57
C LEU A 289 0.82 11.10 12.41
N LYS A 290 -0.37 11.49 11.94
CA LYS A 290 -1.25 12.42 12.62
C LYS A 290 -1.79 11.85 13.93
N MET A 291 -2.14 10.58 13.92
CA MET A 291 -2.61 9.91 15.13
C MET A 291 -1.51 9.83 16.21
N LEU A 292 -0.25 9.60 15.85
CA LEU A 292 0.88 9.64 16.79
C LEU A 292 1.15 11.05 17.32
N GLU A 293 1.01 12.09 16.48
CA GLU A 293 1.08 13.48 16.93
C GLU A 293 0.01 13.77 17.99
N ALA A 294 -1.22 13.31 17.78
CA ALA A 294 -2.32 13.44 18.74
C ALA A 294 -2.05 12.71 20.08
N GLU A 295 -1.31 11.59 20.05
CA GLU A 295 -0.83 10.89 21.25
C GLU A 295 0.37 11.58 21.93
N GLY A 296 0.84 12.72 21.40
CA GLY A 296 1.91 13.52 21.99
C GLY A 296 3.34 13.16 21.56
N TYR A 297 3.49 12.35 20.50
CA TYR A 297 4.79 12.13 19.88
C TYR A 297 5.18 13.29 18.98
N LYS A 298 6.48 13.53 18.86
CA LYS A 298 7.03 14.46 17.88
C LYS A 298 7.37 13.68 16.62
N ILE A 299 6.74 14.06 15.52
CA ILE A 299 6.93 13.48 14.19
C ILE A 299 7.73 14.45 13.33
N GLU A 300 8.82 14.01 12.79
CA GLU A 300 9.74 14.85 11.98
C GLU A 300 10.12 14.10 10.70
N ALA A 301 9.86 14.72 9.54
CA ALA A 301 10.35 14.19 8.27
C ALA A 301 11.88 14.13 8.29
N VAL A 302 12.46 13.00 7.88
CA VAL A 302 13.92 12.84 7.81
C VAL A 302 14.41 13.46 6.51
N LYS A 303 15.19 14.53 6.63
CA LYS A 303 15.74 15.29 5.49
C LYS A 303 17.18 14.85 5.20
N LYS A 304 17.64 15.16 3.98
CA LYS A 304 19.05 14.99 3.59
C LYS A 304 20.00 15.77 4.50
#